data_8407736ef69219a81771e9099c4eca0f
#
_entry.id   8407736ef69219a81771e9099c4eca0f
#
_cell.length_a   1.000
_cell.length_b   1.000
_cell.length_c   1.000
_cell.angle_alpha   90.00
_cell.angle_beta   90.00
_cell.angle_gamma   90.00
#
_symmetry.space_group_name_H-M   'P 1'
#
loop_
_entity.id
_entity.type
_entity.pdbx_description
1 polymer ?
#
loop_
_entity_poly.entity_id
_entity_poly.type
_entity_poly.pdbx_seq_one_letter_code
_entity_poly.pdbx_strand_id
1 'polypeptide(L)'
;MSIDDLEVQLRNMVRQLTEWEEAYSEKIKKLNDDVTLDVITHFIKQLKKDYSGYPEIKVYLTELQQDIVDNADIFLEQSAEQGEVATASLDKKLPRRYKVNVLVSRKNSDFPIVVEENPNYHSLFGYVETATFKGTVFTDFSLIRPGSLHKANGGVLLMDAQKVLEQPYVWDGLKRALRARQLSFSSLEKEVTLTGAVSLDPEPIPLDVKIILFGDYRTYQLLQHYDPEFSELFRVTADFEDEMPRCPEAELQYARFISSVVNDNNMLHCDKKAIARIIEHSSRLAGDQTKLSLHSANIANLLRESNYVARQANSNMIRSSHVEEALANQELRVSRLKDSVMEGFINGTTLLHTVGEAVGQVNALSVLSTSEYMFGAPNRITATTCYGEGDVIDIERSVDLGGSIHSKGVMILSAYLSSVFGKTAKVPLNTTITFEQSYGGVDGDSASMAEFCAVVSAFSKQPNRQDIAITGSMNQFGESQPIGGVNEKIEGFFDVCGIKGRTNEQGVIIPRSNMHNLMLRPDVVKAVEKGEFHIWAIDHVTEAIELFMGKPAGEPSEEGSYPIDTIFGIAQAKLNALRK
;
A
#
# COMPACT_ATOMS: atom_id res chain seq x y z
N MET A 1 -6.70 -19.12 -104.04
CA MET A 1 -6.69 -19.05 -102.58
C MET A 1 -7.71 -18.02 -102.18
N SER A 2 -8.80 -18.42 -101.51
CA SER A 2 -9.88 -17.50 -101.18
C SER A 2 -9.42 -16.63 -99.97
N ILE A 3 -10.05 -15.47 -99.78
CA ILE A 3 -9.76 -14.59 -98.66
C ILE A 3 -9.97 -15.32 -97.31
N ASP A 4 -10.97 -16.23 -97.27
CA ASP A 4 -11.30 -17.07 -96.12
C ASP A 4 -10.16 -18.06 -95.75
N ASP A 5 -9.46 -18.62 -96.76
CA ASP A 5 -8.35 -19.54 -96.57
C ASP A 5 -7.13 -18.78 -95.92
N LEU A 6 -6.93 -17.54 -96.35
CA LEU A 6 -5.90 -16.67 -95.78
C LEU A 6 -6.20 -16.29 -94.31
N GLU A 7 -7.47 -15.99 -94.01
CA GLU A 7 -7.88 -15.69 -92.61
C GLU A 7 -7.71 -16.90 -91.70
N VAL A 8 -8.06 -18.10 -92.16
CA VAL A 8 -7.86 -19.34 -91.39
C VAL A 8 -6.37 -19.64 -91.17
N GLN A 9 -5.52 -19.43 -92.18
CA GLN A 9 -4.06 -19.59 -92.03
C GLN A 9 -3.47 -18.58 -91.09
N LEU A 10 -3.91 -17.29 -91.12
CA LEU A 10 -3.46 -16.26 -90.23
C LEU A 10 -3.85 -16.55 -88.78
N ARG A 11 -5.08 -16.95 -88.51
CA ARG A 11 -5.54 -17.39 -87.19
C ARG A 11 -4.72 -18.57 -86.67
N ASN A 12 -4.43 -19.57 -87.52
CA ASN A 12 -3.61 -20.71 -87.10
C ASN A 12 -2.14 -20.28 -86.78
N MET A 13 -1.58 -19.37 -87.59
CA MET A 13 -0.23 -18.83 -87.30
C MET A 13 -0.19 -18.00 -86.00
N VAL A 14 -1.20 -17.17 -85.78
CA VAL A 14 -1.29 -16.39 -84.49
C VAL A 14 -1.42 -17.37 -83.32
N ARG A 15 -2.24 -18.39 -83.42
CA ARG A 15 -2.36 -19.42 -82.38
C ARG A 15 -1.03 -20.16 -82.13
N GLN A 16 -0.35 -20.56 -83.18
CA GLN A 16 0.95 -21.20 -83.06
C GLN A 16 2.03 -20.28 -82.45
N LEU A 17 2.00 -18.98 -82.78
CA LEU A 17 2.87 -18.00 -82.14
C LEU A 17 2.61 -17.90 -80.67
N THR A 18 1.34 -17.82 -80.23
CA THR A 18 0.97 -17.79 -78.83
C THR A 18 1.40 -19.08 -78.12
N GLU A 19 1.18 -20.24 -78.72
CA GLU A 19 1.63 -21.53 -78.16
C GLU A 19 3.17 -21.62 -78.07
N TRP A 20 3.91 -21.03 -78.97
CA TRP A 20 5.37 -20.95 -78.89
C TRP A 20 5.87 -19.96 -77.91
N GLU A 21 5.23 -18.80 -77.72
CA GLU A 21 5.54 -17.80 -76.68
C GLU A 21 5.30 -18.42 -75.33
N GLU A 22 4.19 -19.10 -75.08
CA GLU A 22 3.92 -19.79 -73.81
C GLU A 22 4.96 -20.90 -73.56
N ALA A 23 5.25 -21.75 -74.51
CA ALA A 23 6.24 -22.83 -74.40
C ALA A 23 7.69 -22.28 -74.15
N TYR A 24 8.01 -21.14 -74.79
CA TYR A 24 9.30 -20.46 -74.57
C TYR A 24 9.37 -19.86 -73.21
N SER A 25 8.33 -19.16 -72.75
CA SER A 25 8.22 -18.58 -71.40
C SER A 25 8.35 -19.66 -70.33
N GLU A 26 7.66 -20.81 -70.48
CA GLU A 26 7.79 -21.93 -69.54
C GLU A 26 9.22 -22.51 -69.49
N LYS A 27 9.89 -22.62 -70.65
CA LYS A 27 11.26 -23.12 -70.71
C LYS A 27 12.27 -22.15 -70.03
N ILE A 28 12.08 -20.84 -70.23
CA ILE A 28 12.92 -19.83 -69.56
C ILE A 28 12.68 -19.87 -68.05
N LYS A 29 11.42 -19.93 -67.65
CA LYS A 29 11.08 -20.03 -66.22
C LYS A 29 11.74 -21.27 -65.61
N LYS A 30 11.58 -22.44 -66.22
CA LYS A 30 12.22 -23.66 -65.73
C LYS A 30 13.75 -23.59 -65.66
N LEU A 31 14.37 -22.96 -66.63
CA LEU A 31 15.83 -22.75 -66.62
C LEU A 31 16.27 -21.82 -65.51
N ASN A 32 15.53 -20.73 -65.28
CA ASN A 32 15.79 -19.82 -64.17
C ASN A 32 15.62 -20.52 -62.82
N ASP A 33 14.56 -21.34 -62.67
CA ASP A 33 14.31 -22.13 -61.46
C ASP A 33 15.44 -23.12 -61.19
N ASP A 34 15.90 -23.86 -62.22
CA ASP A 34 17.00 -24.82 -62.08
C ASP A 34 18.35 -24.13 -61.72
N VAL A 35 18.68 -23.00 -62.37
CA VAL A 35 19.88 -22.22 -62.05
C VAL A 35 19.80 -21.63 -60.64
N THR A 36 18.68 -21.05 -60.24
CA THR A 36 18.47 -20.50 -58.91
C THR A 36 18.62 -21.58 -57.85
N LEU A 37 18.01 -22.75 -58.08
CA LEU A 37 18.10 -23.90 -57.19
C LEU A 37 19.55 -24.37 -57.00
N ASP A 38 20.35 -24.47 -58.07
CA ASP A 38 21.73 -24.90 -58.00
C ASP A 38 22.57 -23.90 -57.17
N VAL A 39 22.39 -22.60 -57.37
CA VAL A 39 23.12 -21.56 -56.64
C VAL A 39 22.82 -21.60 -55.15
N ILE A 40 21.55 -21.67 -54.78
CA ILE A 40 21.15 -21.54 -53.35
C ILE A 40 21.26 -22.84 -52.56
N THR A 41 21.22 -24.01 -53.25
CA THR A 41 21.21 -25.33 -52.56
C THR A 41 22.46 -25.52 -51.71
N HIS A 42 23.62 -25.03 -52.12
CA HIS A 42 24.84 -25.17 -51.34
C HIS A 42 24.75 -24.42 -50.02
N PHE A 43 24.29 -23.16 -50.02
CA PHE A 43 24.16 -22.33 -48.86
C PHE A 43 23.07 -22.86 -47.87
N ILE A 44 21.94 -23.27 -48.43
CA ILE A 44 20.84 -23.85 -47.64
C ILE A 44 21.26 -25.17 -46.97
N LYS A 45 22.02 -26.05 -47.69
CA LYS A 45 22.56 -27.28 -47.09
C LYS A 45 23.52 -26.99 -45.94
N GLN A 46 24.35 -25.97 -46.07
CA GLN A 46 25.28 -25.55 -44.99
C GLN A 46 24.51 -25.05 -43.79
N LEU A 47 23.55 -24.13 -43.96
CA LEU A 47 22.68 -23.63 -42.88
C LEU A 47 21.89 -24.75 -42.20
N LYS A 48 21.30 -25.69 -42.96
CA LYS A 48 20.62 -26.87 -42.40
C LYS A 48 21.53 -27.75 -41.55
N LYS A 49 22.83 -27.81 -41.87
CA LYS A 49 23.82 -28.53 -41.08
C LYS A 49 24.18 -27.78 -39.80
N ASP A 50 24.39 -26.45 -39.91
CA ASP A 50 24.75 -25.60 -38.76
C ASP A 50 23.62 -25.55 -37.73
N TYR A 51 22.36 -25.55 -38.20
CA TYR A 51 21.17 -25.56 -37.35
C TYR A 51 20.52 -26.93 -37.21
N SER A 52 21.31 -28.01 -37.27
CA SER A 52 20.81 -29.40 -37.25
C SER A 52 20.01 -29.78 -36.00
N GLY A 53 20.23 -29.12 -34.89
CA GLY A 53 19.53 -29.31 -33.62
C GLY A 53 18.10 -28.71 -33.56
N TYR A 54 17.71 -27.91 -34.56
CA TYR A 54 16.43 -27.19 -34.58
C TYR A 54 15.56 -27.62 -35.73
N PRO A 55 14.59 -28.54 -35.55
CA PRO A 55 13.72 -29.07 -36.61
C PRO A 55 12.95 -27.98 -37.36
N GLU A 56 12.42 -26.98 -36.61
CA GLU A 56 11.62 -25.89 -37.17
C GLU A 56 12.44 -25.00 -38.12
N ILE A 57 13.70 -24.75 -37.82
CA ILE A 57 14.60 -24.00 -38.72
C ILE A 57 14.82 -24.78 -40.03
N LYS A 58 14.89 -26.12 -39.99
CA LYS A 58 15.04 -26.92 -41.19
C LYS A 58 13.80 -26.84 -42.09
N VAL A 59 12.59 -26.81 -41.52
CA VAL A 59 11.35 -26.60 -42.25
C VAL A 59 11.36 -25.23 -42.91
N TYR A 60 11.60 -24.18 -42.11
CA TYR A 60 11.72 -22.80 -42.60
C TYR A 60 12.74 -22.66 -43.74
N LEU A 61 13.95 -23.21 -43.61
CA LEU A 61 14.96 -23.19 -44.68
C LEU A 61 14.54 -23.94 -45.95
N THR A 62 13.68 -24.95 -45.81
CA THR A 62 13.14 -25.66 -46.98
C THR A 62 12.11 -24.80 -47.70
N GLU A 63 11.19 -24.20 -46.97
CA GLU A 63 10.19 -23.29 -47.49
C GLU A 63 10.82 -22.04 -48.12
N LEU A 64 11.83 -21.47 -47.43
CA LEU A 64 12.63 -20.33 -47.92
C LEU A 64 13.30 -20.68 -49.26
N GLN A 65 13.89 -21.89 -49.40
CA GLN A 65 14.52 -22.34 -50.63
C GLN A 65 13.50 -22.37 -51.79
N GLN A 66 12.31 -22.93 -51.51
CA GLN A 66 11.25 -23.01 -52.52
C GLN A 66 10.73 -21.61 -52.89
N ASP A 67 10.48 -20.76 -51.93
CA ASP A 67 9.98 -19.41 -52.16
C ASP A 67 10.97 -18.53 -52.95
N ILE A 68 12.29 -18.68 -52.72
CA ILE A 68 13.32 -17.98 -53.51
C ILE A 68 13.31 -18.46 -54.97
N VAL A 69 13.14 -19.77 -55.22
CA VAL A 69 13.05 -20.31 -56.56
C VAL A 69 11.80 -19.78 -57.28
N ASP A 70 10.65 -19.85 -56.63
CA ASP A 70 9.37 -19.42 -57.18
C ASP A 70 9.29 -17.90 -57.44
N ASN A 71 10.11 -17.10 -56.75
CA ASN A 71 10.13 -15.64 -56.85
C ASN A 71 11.54 -15.07 -57.23
N ALA A 72 12.31 -15.80 -58.03
CA ALA A 72 13.64 -15.39 -58.45
C ALA A 72 13.66 -14.02 -59.17
N ASP A 73 12.59 -13.68 -59.86
CA ASP A 73 12.41 -12.42 -60.60
C ASP A 73 12.51 -11.18 -59.69
N ILE A 74 12.09 -11.27 -58.43
CA ILE A 74 12.17 -10.15 -57.47
C ILE A 74 13.63 -9.69 -57.27
N PHE A 75 14.59 -10.59 -57.35
CA PHE A 75 16.01 -10.27 -57.21
C PHE A 75 16.61 -9.70 -58.50
N LEU A 76 16.06 -10.05 -59.68
CA LEU A 76 16.49 -9.55 -60.98
C LEU A 76 15.98 -8.13 -61.26
N GLU A 77 14.73 -7.82 -60.93
CA GLU A 77 14.16 -6.46 -61.07
C GLU A 77 14.89 -5.44 -60.23
N GLN A 78 15.26 -5.76 -58.97
CA GLN A 78 16.02 -4.87 -58.09
C GLN A 78 17.45 -4.59 -58.61
N SER A 79 18.02 -5.47 -59.41
CA SER A 79 19.32 -5.30 -60.02
C SER A 79 19.28 -4.37 -61.24
N ALA A 80 18.16 -4.27 -61.92
CA ALA A 80 17.97 -3.45 -63.12
C ALA A 80 17.70 -1.96 -62.83
N GLU A 81 17.09 -1.63 -61.69
CA GLU A 81 16.79 -0.25 -61.30
C GLU A 81 17.97 0.50 -60.65
N GLN A 82 19.05 -0.19 -60.32
CA GLN A 82 20.21 0.40 -59.62
C GLN A 82 21.49 0.36 -60.47
N GLY A 83 21.51 1.18 -61.55
CA GLY A 83 22.76 1.65 -62.12
C GLY A 83 23.51 2.52 -61.11
N GLU A 84 24.71 2.04 -60.73
CA GLU A 84 25.76 2.80 -60.01
C GLU A 84 25.35 3.50 -58.69
N VAL A 85 25.46 2.79 -57.55
CA VAL A 85 26.29 3.24 -56.38
C VAL A 85 26.45 2.06 -55.42
N ALA A 86 27.61 1.47 -55.40
CA ALA A 86 27.96 0.33 -54.53
C ALA A 86 28.45 0.76 -53.16
N THR A 87 27.62 1.23 -52.26
CA THR A 87 27.94 1.36 -50.82
C THR A 87 26.71 1.50 -49.89
N ALA A 88 25.54 1.04 -50.25
CA ALA A 88 24.42 0.96 -49.30
C ALA A 88 24.44 -0.39 -48.58
N SER A 89 24.27 -0.36 -47.24
CA SER A 89 24.24 -1.55 -46.39
C SER A 89 23.34 -2.66 -46.95
N LEU A 90 23.78 -3.91 -46.84
CA LEU A 90 23.11 -5.15 -47.31
C LEU A 90 21.62 -5.21 -46.86
N ASP A 91 21.27 -4.63 -45.72
CA ASP A 91 19.89 -4.58 -45.20
C ASP A 91 18.88 -3.80 -46.05
N LYS A 92 19.34 -2.87 -46.92
CA LYS A 92 18.46 -2.11 -47.81
C LYS A 92 18.16 -2.84 -49.13
N LYS A 93 18.88 -3.90 -49.45
CA LYS A 93 18.76 -4.65 -50.69
C LYS A 93 17.92 -5.92 -50.56
N LEU A 94 17.61 -6.39 -49.35
CA LEU A 94 16.83 -7.61 -49.18
C LEU A 94 15.32 -7.31 -49.40
N PRO A 95 14.62 -8.11 -50.24
CA PRO A 95 13.17 -8.03 -50.35
C PRO A 95 12.52 -8.17 -48.98
N ARG A 96 11.46 -7.40 -48.72
CA ARG A 96 10.80 -7.28 -47.40
C ARG A 96 10.36 -8.64 -46.86
N ARG A 97 9.91 -9.55 -47.71
CA ARG A 97 9.45 -10.90 -47.35
C ARG A 97 10.53 -11.80 -46.74
N TYR A 98 11.81 -11.52 -46.95
CA TYR A 98 12.94 -12.29 -46.41
C TYR A 98 13.57 -11.63 -45.19
N LYS A 99 13.01 -10.51 -44.69
CA LYS A 99 13.48 -9.89 -43.48
C LYS A 99 13.01 -10.67 -42.28
N VAL A 100 13.87 -10.81 -41.27
CA VAL A 100 13.52 -11.45 -40.01
C VAL A 100 13.22 -10.36 -38.97
N ASN A 101 12.06 -10.44 -38.35
CA ASN A 101 11.71 -9.60 -37.21
C ASN A 101 12.06 -10.34 -35.91
N VAL A 102 13.12 -9.93 -35.25
CA VAL A 102 13.55 -10.51 -33.97
C VAL A 102 12.78 -9.87 -32.85
N LEU A 103 11.79 -10.58 -32.30
CA LEU A 103 10.94 -10.09 -31.23
C LEU A 103 11.70 -9.98 -29.89
N VAL A 104 12.49 -11.00 -29.55
CA VAL A 104 13.30 -11.04 -28.33
C VAL A 104 14.69 -11.56 -28.67
N SER A 105 15.73 -10.78 -28.37
CA SER A 105 17.13 -11.19 -28.48
C SER A 105 17.74 -11.28 -27.09
N ARG A 106 18.32 -12.44 -26.77
CA ARG A 106 19.06 -12.63 -25.51
C ARG A 106 20.55 -12.76 -25.82
N LYS A 107 21.35 -11.96 -25.18
CA LYS A 107 22.83 -12.10 -25.18
C LYS A 107 23.16 -13.07 -24.05
N ASN A 108 23.54 -14.29 -24.38
CA ASN A 108 23.83 -15.40 -23.46
C ASN A 108 22.59 -16.05 -22.81
N SER A 109 22.83 -17.22 -22.17
CA SER A 109 21.83 -18.04 -21.46
C SER A 109 21.31 -17.41 -20.16
N ASP A 110 21.23 -16.11 -20.06
CA ASP A 110 20.79 -15.44 -18.86
C ASP A 110 19.29 -15.64 -18.63
N PHE A 111 18.95 -16.03 -17.40
CA PHE A 111 17.58 -16.17 -16.92
C PHE A 111 16.90 -14.79 -16.93
N PRO A 112 15.84 -14.56 -17.73
CA PRO A 112 15.25 -13.24 -17.85
C PRO A 112 14.46 -12.86 -16.61
N ILE A 113 14.79 -11.70 -16.04
CA ILE A 113 14.01 -11.06 -14.96
C ILE A 113 13.54 -9.73 -15.51
N VAL A 114 12.22 -9.58 -15.65
CA VAL A 114 11.59 -8.38 -16.21
C VAL A 114 10.71 -7.75 -15.14
N VAL A 115 10.90 -6.45 -14.89
CA VAL A 115 10.01 -5.63 -14.06
C VAL A 115 9.17 -4.78 -14.99
N GLU A 116 7.85 -4.94 -14.94
CA GLU A 116 6.92 -4.15 -15.72
C GLU A 116 6.27 -3.08 -14.82
N GLU A 117 6.66 -1.84 -15.04
CA GLU A 117 6.20 -0.71 -14.23
C GLU A 117 4.82 -0.18 -14.64
N ASN A 118 4.45 -0.38 -15.90
CA ASN A 118 3.17 0.08 -16.46
C ASN A 118 2.46 -1.06 -17.22
N PRO A 119 1.86 -2.02 -16.51
CA PRO A 119 1.30 -3.25 -17.06
C PRO A 119 -0.03 -3.01 -17.78
N ASN A 120 0.00 -2.30 -18.91
CA ASN A 120 -1.15 -2.19 -19.79
C ASN A 120 -1.21 -3.38 -20.77
N TYR A 121 -2.35 -3.54 -21.48
CA TYR A 121 -2.57 -4.68 -22.36
C TYR A 121 -1.49 -4.82 -23.44
N HIS A 122 -1.14 -3.72 -24.12
CA HIS A 122 -0.11 -3.72 -25.16
C HIS A 122 1.30 -3.96 -24.62
N SER A 123 1.62 -3.37 -23.45
CA SER A 123 2.94 -3.58 -22.85
C SER A 123 3.16 -5.02 -22.39
N LEU A 124 2.10 -5.73 -21.99
CA LEU A 124 2.19 -7.12 -21.52
C LEU A 124 2.13 -8.13 -22.66
N PHE A 125 1.09 -8.05 -23.50
CA PHE A 125 0.80 -9.07 -24.52
C PHE A 125 1.45 -8.77 -25.86
N GLY A 126 2.05 -7.57 -26.02
CA GLY A 126 2.51 -7.11 -27.32
C GLY A 126 1.35 -6.70 -28.24
N TYR A 127 1.69 -6.18 -29.39
CA TYR A 127 0.72 -5.70 -30.36
C TYR A 127 1.31 -5.68 -31.76
N VAL A 128 0.44 -5.58 -32.76
CA VAL A 128 0.81 -5.39 -34.14
C VAL A 128 0.52 -3.95 -34.55
N GLU A 129 1.58 -3.19 -34.89
CA GLU A 129 1.44 -1.83 -35.39
C GLU A 129 0.79 -1.81 -36.77
N THR A 130 0.05 -0.76 -37.04
CA THR A 130 -0.45 -0.46 -38.39
C THR A 130 0.31 0.74 -38.96
N ALA A 131 0.66 0.66 -40.22
CA ALA A 131 1.25 1.77 -40.95
C ALA A 131 0.29 2.28 -42.03
N THR A 132 0.31 3.57 -42.31
CA THR A 132 -0.51 4.19 -43.36
C THR A 132 0.38 4.61 -44.51
N PHE A 133 0.07 4.10 -45.71
CA PHE A 133 0.74 4.52 -46.93
C PHE A 133 -0.30 4.97 -47.97
N LYS A 134 -0.17 6.18 -48.48
CA LYS A 134 -1.12 6.77 -49.47
C LYS A 134 -2.60 6.64 -49.10
N GLY A 135 -2.91 6.76 -47.77
CA GLY A 135 -4.29 6.68 -47.27
C GLY A 135 -4.82 5.25 -47.04
N THR A 136 -4.03 4.21 -47.34
CA THR A 136 -4.36 2.82 -47.04
C THR A 136 -3.63 2.34 -45.81
N VAL A 137 -4.37 1.79 -44.86
CA VAL A 137 -3.80 1.17 -43.65
C VAL A 137 -3.34 -0.25 -44.00
N PHE A 138 -2.11 -0.58 -43.64
CA PHE A 138 -1.56 -1.93 -43.83
C PHE A 138 -0.80 -2.36 -42.57
N THR A 139 -0.65 -3.66 -42.43
CA THR A 139 0.19 -4.26 -41.40
C THR A 139 1.01 -5.40 -42.00
N ASP A 140 2.14 -5.70 -41.40
CA ASP A 140 2.93 -6.86 -41.74
C ASP A 140 3.71 -7.38 -40.50
N PHE A 141 4.40 -8.53 -40.69
CA PHE A 141 5.14 -9.17 -39.60
C PHE A 141 6.26 -8.31 -39.01
N SER A 142 6.82 -7.32 -39.74
CA SER A 142 7.88 -6.42 -39.24
C SER A 142 7.36 -5.37 -38.25
N LEU A 143 6.03 -5.23 -38.17
CA LEU A 143 5.33 -4.31 -37.29
C LEU A 143 4.86 -4.97 -35.99
N ILE A 144 5.17 -6.25 -35.78
CA ILE A 144 4.90 -6.95 -34.53
C ILE A 144 5.85 -6.43 -33.44
N ARG A 145 5.29 -6.04 -32.28
CA ARG A 145 6.03 -5.56 -31.10
C ARG A 145 5.82 -6.52 -29.94
N PRO A 146 6.91 -7.00 -29.33
CA PRO A 146 6.82 -7.91 -28.20
C PRO A 146 6.40 -7.17 -26.93
N GLY A 147 5.58 -7.82 -26.10
CA GLY A 147 5.28 -7.35 -24.74
C GLY A 147 6.23 -7.96 -23.70
N SER A 148 6.03 -7.57 -22.45
CA SER A 148 6.84 -8.00 -21.32
C SER A 148 6.73 -9.51 -21.05
N LEU A 149 5.58 -10.14 -21.36
CA LEU A 149 5.44 -11.60 -21.30
C LEU A 149 6.36 -12.32 -22.28
N HIS A 150 6.55 -11.76 -23.50
CA HIS A 150 7.51 -12.30 -24.46
C HIS A 150 8.96 -12.17 -23.96
N LYS A 151 9.29 -11.01 -23.39
CA LYS A 151 10.64 -10.72 -22.86
C LYS A 151 10.97 -11.58 -21.65
N ALA A 152 9.98 -11.85 -20.79
CA ALA A 152 10.11 -12.64 -19.57
C ALA A 152 9.94 -14.16 -19.80
N ASN A 153 9.56 -14.62 -21.00
CA ASN A 153 9.31 -16.03 -21.27
C ASN A 153 10.54 -16.89 -20.98
N GLY A 154 10.41 -17.97 -20.25
CA GLY A 154 11.50 -18.78 -19.69
C GLY A 154 12.13 -18.19 -18.42
N GLY A 155 11.53 -17.20 -17.78
CA GLY A 155 12.04 -16.51 -16.59
C GLY A 155 10.96 -15.97 -15.68
N VAL A 156 11.18 -14.76 -15.16
CA VAL A 156 10.31 -14.11 -14.15
C VAL A 156 9.84 -12.75 -14.64
N LEU A 157 8.55 -12.49 -14.43
CA LEU A 157 7.91 -11.19 -14.62
C LEU A 157 7.39 -10.66 -13.28
N LEU A 158 7.84 -9.48 -12.88
CA LEU A 158 7.40 -8.79 -11.66
C LEU A 158 6.47 -7.64 -12.04
N MET A 159 5.33 -7.53 -11.35
CA MET A 159 4.32 -6.49 -11.60
C MET A 159 3.64 -6.08 -10.31
N ASP A 160 3.23 -4.82 -10.25
CA ASP A 160 2.36 -4.30 -9.21
C ASP A 160 0.92 -4.78 -9.44
N ALA A 161 0.34 -5.48 -8.47
CA ALA A 161 -0.99 -6.06 -8.55
C ALA A 161 -2.07 -4.97 -8.72
N GLN A 162 -1.96 -3.85 -8.03
CA GLN A 162 -2.91 -2.76 -8.12
C GLN A 162 -2.92 -2.18 -9.54
N LYS A 163 -1.74 -1.91 -10.10
CA LYS A 163 -1.62 -1.39 -11.47
C LYS A 163 -2.18 -2.37 -12.52
N VAL A 164 -1.98 -3.67 -12.32
CA VAL A 164 -2.58 -4.70 -13.19
C VAL A 164 -4.11 -4.67 -13.13
N LEU A 165 -4.68 -4.50 -11.93
CA LEU A 165 -6.13 -4.47 -11.73
C LEU A 165 -6.79 -3.17 -12.21
N GLU A 166 -6.07 -2.06 -12.18
CA GLU A 166 -6.55 -0.76 -12.67
C GLU A 166 -6.68 -0.71 -14.20
N GLN A 167 -5.97 -1.59 -14.91
CA GLN A 167 -6.01 -1.61 -16.37
C GLN A 167 -7.10 -2.57 -16.88
N PRO A 168 -8.02 -2.09 -17.72
CA PRO A 168 -9.08 -2.93 -18.25
C PRO A 168 -8.52 -4.09 -19.07
N TYR A 169 -9.15 -5.26 -18.94
CA TYR A 169 -8.85 -6.52 -19.66
C TYR A 169 -7.47 -7.15 -19.38
N VAL A 170 -6.57 -6.47 -18.67
CA VAL A 170 -5.22 -6.99 -18.39
C VAL A 170 -5.27 -8.21 -17.51
N TRP A 171 -6.03 -8.16 -16.42
CA TRP A 171 -6.16 -9.26 -15.48
C TRP A 171 -6.75 -10.52 -16.14
N ASP A 172 -7.84 -10.37 -16.89
CA ASP A 172 -8.47 -11.49 -17.59
C ASP A 172 -7.58 -12.05 -18.70
N GLY A 173 -6.91 -11.18 -19.44
CA GLY A 173 -5.92 -11.59 -20.45
C GLY A 173 -4.78 -12.39 -19.83
N LEU A 174 -4.26 -11.95 -18.66
CA LEU A 174 -3.18 -12.61 -17.94
C LEU A 174 -3.60 -14.01 -17.47
N LYS A 175 -4.77 -14.13 -16.84
CA LYS A 175 -5.32 -15.43 -16.42
C LYS A 175 -5.48 -16.38 -17.60
N ARG A 176 -6.01 -15.90 -18.72
CA ARG A 176 -6.18 -16.66 -19.94
C ARG A 176 -4.86 -17.18 -20.50
N ALA A 177 -3.84 -16.32 -20.60
CA ALA A 177 -2.51 -16.69 -21.09
C ALA A 177 -1.83 -17.74 -20.19
N LEU A 178 -1.93 -17.58 -18.88
CA LEU A 178 -1.37 -18.51 -17.90
C LEU A 178 -2.05 -19.90 -17.94
N ARG A 179 -3.37 -19.93 -18.09
CA ARG A 179 -4.12 -21.20 -18.23
C ARG A 179 -3.80 -21.91 -19.53
N ALA A 180 -3.81 -21.17 -20.63
CA ALA A 180 -3.53 -21.72 -21.95
C ALA A 180 -2.05 -22.12 -22.09
N ARG A 181 -1.16 -21.60 -21.24
CA ARG A 181 0.31 -21.70 -21.39
C ARG A 181 0.76 -21.29 -22.80
N GLN A 182 0.08 -20.33 -23.36
CA GLN A 182 0.33 -19.79 -24.69
C GLN A 182 0.15 -18.28 -24.68
N LEU A 183 0.97 -17.61 -25.44
CA LEU A 183 0.93 -16.17 -25.63
C LEU A 183 0.56 -15.88 -27.07
N SER A 184 -0.58 -15.23 -27.28
CA SER A 184 -1.06 -14.79 -28.58
C SER A 184 -1.09 -13.28 -28.67
N PHE A 185 -0.76 -12.74 -29.84
CA PHE A 185 -0.91 -11.33 -30.15
C PHE A 185 -2.39 -11.03 -30.46
N SER A 186 -3.23 -10.89 -29.42
CA SER A 186 -4.60 -10.43 -29.65
C SER A 186 -4.64 -8.90 -29.55
N SER A 187 -5.20 -8.25 -30.56
CA SER A 187 -5.47 -6.82 -30.43
C SER A 187 -6.63 -6.60 -29.48
N LEU A 188 -6.49 -5.67 -28.53
CA LEU A 188 -7.57 -5.24 -27.64
C LEU A 188 -8.81 -4.81 -28.44
N GLU A 189 -8.59 -4.27 -29.62
CA GLU A 189 -9.62 -3.88 -30.59
C GLU A 189 -10.49 -5.05 -31.05
N LYS A 190 -9.91 -6.24 -31.20
CA LYS A 190 -10.68 -7.46 -31.52
C LYS A 190 -11.56 -7.94 -30.36
N GLU A 191 -11.13 -7.71 -29.12
CA GLU A 191 -11.91 -8.09 -27.93
C GLU A 191 -13.02 -7.07 -27.62
N VAL A 192 -12.79 -5.78 -27.93
CA VAL A 192 -13.71 -4.68 -27.60
C VAL A 192 -14.61 -4.26 -28.76
N THR A 193 -14.13 -4.35 -30.00
CA THR A 193 -14.87 -3.93 -31.18
C THR A 193 -15.09 -5.09 -32.15
N LEU A 194 -16.34 -5.35 -32.48
CA LEU A 194 -16.77 -6.34 -33.53
C LEU A 194 -16.40 -5.90 -34.97
N THR A 195 -15.66 -4.82 -35.15
CA THR A 195 -15.27 -4.30 -36.47
C THR A 195 -13.97 -4.95 -36.92
N GLY A 196 -14.08 -5.77 -37.97
CA GLY A 196 -12.96 -6.45 -38.61
C GLY A 196 -11.96 -5.52 -39.28
N ALA A 197 -11.04 -4.94 -38.49
CA ALA A 197 -9.82 -4.40 -39.06
C ALA A 197 -8.93 -5.52 -39.58
N VAL A 198 -8.25 -5.31 -40.69
CA VAL A 198 -7.25 -6.26 -41.24
C VAL A 198 -6.15 -6.41 -40.18
N SER A 199 -6.16 -7.55 -39.49
CA SER A 199 -5.20 -7.85 -38.44
C SER A 199 -4.39 -9.08 -38.84
N LEU A 200 -3.10 -9.00 -38.63
CA LEU A 200 -2.20 -10.16 -38.71
C LEU A 200 -2.39 -10.97 -37.44
N ASP A 201 -2.60 -12.28 -37.56
CA ASP A 201 -2.68 -13.21 -36.44
C ASP A 201 -1.44 -14.13 -36.44
N PRO A 202 -0.36 -13.74 -35.74
CA PRO A 202 0.81 -14.60 -35.57
C PRO A 202 0.46 -15.87 -34.79
N GLU A 203 1.19 -16.94 -35.03
CA GLU A 203 1.05 -18.18 -34.27
C GLU A 203 1.31 -17.96 -32.79
N PRO A 204 0.52 -18.57 -31.89
CA PRO A 204 0.73 -18.50 -30.45
C PRO A 204 2.09 -19.07 -30.06
N ILE A 205 2.77 -18.39 -29.14
CA ILE A 205 4.08 -18.81 -28.59
C ILE A 205 3.84 -19.57 -27.28
N PRO A 206 4.48 -20.73 -27.03
CA PRO A 206 4.44 -21.39 -25.74
C PRO A 206 4.91 -20.45 -24.62
N LEU A 207 4.16 -20.36 -23.52
CA LEU A 207 4.44 -19.48 -22.38
C LEU A 207 4.91 -20.32 -21.18
N ASP A 208 6.16 -20.09 -20.78
CA ASP A 208 6.76 -20.62 -19.57
C ASP A 208 7.35 -19.46 -18.75
N VAL A 209 6.53 -18.83 -17.93
CA VAL A 209 6.91 -17.65 -17.14
C VAL A 209 6.44 -17.81 -15.71
N LYS A 210 7.28 -17.43 -14.77
CA LYS A 210 6.88 -17.23 -13.37
C LYS A 210 6.49 -15.77 -13.17
N ILE A 211 5.26 -15.54 -12.73
CA ILE A 211 4.76 -14.21 -12.41
C ILE A 211 4.83 -13.97 -10.91
N ILE A 212 5.37 -12.82 -10.53
CA ILE A 212 5.39 -12.32 -9.16
C ILE A 212 4.57 -11.04 -9.14
N LEU A 213 3.43 -11.07 -8.44
CA LEU A 213 2.64 -9.90 -8.14
C LEU A 213 3.03 -9.38 -6.76
N PHE A 214 3.33 -8.11 -6.65
CA PHE A 214 3.54 -7.44 -5.37
C PHE A 214 2.47 -6.37 -5.16
N GLY A 215 2.08 -6.15 -3.92
CA GLY A 215 1.01 -5.23 -3.55
C GLY A 215 0.75 -5.25 -2.06
N ASP A 216 -0.29 -4.54 -1.64
CA ASP A 216 -0.70 -4.49 -0.25
C ASP A 216 -1.58 -5.70 0.15
N TYR A 217 -1.69 -5.90 1.46
CA TYR A 217 -2.48 -6.99 2.03
C TYR A 217 -3.98 -6.88 1.69
N ARG A 218 -4.51 -5.67 1.57
CA ARG A 218 -5.91 -5.45 1.20
C ARG A 218 -6.20 -5.92 -0.23
N THR A 219 -5.34 -5.57 -1.17
CA THR A 219 -5.44 -6.04 -2.56
C THR A 219 -5.37 -7.57 -2.65
N TYR A 220 -4.46 -8.18 -1.88
CA TYR A 220 -4.36 -9.64 -1.78
C TYR A 220 -5.66 -10.27 -1.26
N GLN A 221 -6.24 -9.74 -0.17
CA GLN A 221 -7.51 -10.21 0.39
C GLN A 221 -8.69 -10.07 -0.59
N LEU A 222 -8.76 -8.96 -1.33
CA LEU A 222 -9.78 -8.76 -2.35
C LEU A 222 -9.67 -9.81 -3.47
N LEU A 223 -8.46 -10.07 -3.97
CA LEU A 223 -8.22 -11.10 -4.98
C LEU A 223 -8.59 -12.50 -4.46
N GLN A 224 -8.19 -12.84 -3.23
CA GLN A 224 -8.54 -14.11 -2.58
C GLN A 224 -10.05 -14.32 -2.45
N HIS A 225 -10.79 -13.25 -2.14
CA HIS A 225 -12.22 -13.34 -1.86
C HIS A 225 -13.08 -13.29 -3.12
N TYR A 226 -12.72 -12.44 -4.09
CA TYR A 226 -13.56 -12.15 -5.25
C TYR A 226 -13.14 -12.88 -6.54
N ASP A 227 -11.91 -13.39 -6.62
CA ASP A 227 -11.44 -14.13 -7.79
C ASP A 227 -11.14 -15.60 -7.47
N PRO A 228 -12.05 -16.53 -7.81
CA PRO A 228 -11.85 -17.96 -7.54
C PRO A 228 -10.60 -18.55 -8.21
N GLU A 229 -10.16 -17.95 -9.32
CA GLU A 229 -9.02 -18.43 -10.11
C GLU A 229 -7.69 -17.98 -9.54
N PHE A 230 -7.69 -16.96 -8.71
CA PHE A 230 -6.46 -16.39 -8.14
C PHE A 230 -5.65 -17.43 -7.37
N SER A 231 -6.31 -18.17 -6.47
CA SER A 231 -5.65 -19.21 -5.65
C SER A 231 -5.10 -20.39 -6.47
N GLU A 232 -5.67 -20.65 -7.64
CA GLU A 232 -5.19 -21.72 -8.53
C GLU A 232 -3.93 -21.30 -9.30
N LEU A 233 -3.87 -20.03 -9.71
CA LEU A 233 -2.78 -19.48 -10.51
C LEU A 233 -1.61 -18.99 -9.66
N PHE A 234 -1.92 -18.37 -8.50
CA PHE A 234 -0.94 -17.79 -7.58
C PHE A 234 -0.94 -18.53 -6.23
N ARG A 235 -0.24 -19.66 -6.18
CA ARG A 235 -0.28 -20.60 -5.05
C ARG A 235 0.68 -20.26 -3.92
N VAL A 236 1.69 -19.45 -4.19
CA VAL A 236 2.74 -19.13 -3.23
C VAL A 236 2.58 -17.69 -2.80
N THR A 237 2.36 -17.50 -1.51
CA THR A 237 2.32 -16.18 -0.87
C THR A 237 3.61 -15.96 -0.12
N ALA A 238 4.27 -14.82 -0.36
CA ALA A 238 5.36 -14.32 0.47
C ALA A 238 4.83 -13.12 1.24
N ASP A 239 4.50 -13.35 2.51
CA ASP A 239 4.01 -12.31 3.40
C ASP A 239 5.18 -11.62 4.10
N PHE A 240 5.11 -10.30 4.22
CA PHE A 240 6.14 -9.48 4.84
C PHE A 240 5.58 -8.84 6.10
N GLU A 241 6.30 -8.96 7.20
CA GLU A 241 5.99 -8.26 8.43
C GLU A 241 6.21 -6.76 8.28
N ASP A 242 5.37 -5.95 8.94
CA ASP A 242 5.53 -4.50 9.02
C ASP A 242 6.51 -4.09 10.12
N GLU A 243 6.80 -5.01 11.05
CA GLU A 243 7.60 -4.80 12.24
C GLU A 243 8.52 -5.99 12.52
N MET A 244 9.61 -5.75 13.23
CA MET A 244 10.49 -6.81 13.73
C MET A 244 10.80 -6.61 15.21
N PRO A 245 11.09 -7.68 15.99
CA PRO A 245 11.52 -7.56 17.38
C PRO A 245 12.79 -6.72 17.51
N ARG A 246 12.81 -5.79 18.47
CA ARG A 246 13.99 -5.00 18.81
C ARG A 246 14.91 -5.78 19.71
N CYS A 247 16.04 -6.21 19.17
CA CYS A 247 17.11 -6.90 19.89
C CYS A 247 18.46 -6.38 19.37
N PRO A 248 19.59 -6.65 20.05
CA PRO A 248 20.90 -6.17 19.64
C PRO A 248 21.27 -6.54 18.20
N GLU A 249 20.90 -7.73 17.75
CA GLU A 249 21.13 -8.21 16.39
C GLU A 249 20.31 -7.42 15.37
N ALA A 250 19.03 -7.16 15.68
CA ALA A 250 18.14 -6.36 14.83
C ALA A 250 18.60 -4.91 14.75
N GLU A 251 19.03 -4.30 15.87
CA GLU A 251 19.60 -2.94 15.89
C GLU A 251 20.85 -2.85 15.00
N LEU A 252 21.72 -3.88 15.02
CA LEU A 252 22.89 -3.94 14.14
C LEU A 252 22.49 -4.07 12.66
N GLN A 253 21.51 -4.90 12.34
CA GLN A 253 20.98 -5.01 10.97
C GLN A 253 20.36 -3.70 10.52
N TYR A 254 19.65 -3.03 11.41
CA TYR A 254 19.05 -1.73 11.14
C TYR A 254 20.11 -0.65 10.87
N ALA A 255 21.21 -0.65 11.64
CA ALA A 255 22.35 0.23 11.39
C ALA A 255 23.03 -0.04 10.04
N ARG A 256 23.11 -1.31 9.60
CA ARG A 256 23.59 -1.69 8.27
C ARG A 256 22.65 -1.21 7.17
N PHE A 257 21.34 -1.34 7.36
CA PHE A 257 20.33 -0.79 6.46
C PHE A 257 20.48 0.72 6.30
N ILE A 258 20.60 1.48 7.42
CA ILE A 258 20.87 2.93 7.39
C ILE A 258 22.14 3.22 6.59
N SER A 259 23.23 2.47 6.81
CA SER A 259 24.47 2.64 6.08
C SER A 259 24.33 2.39 4.58
N SER A 260 23.55 1.37 4.18
CA SER A 260 23.27 1.12 2.74
C SER A 260 22.54 2.30 2.12
N VAL A 261 21.44 2.77 2.77
CA VAL A 261 20.67 3.93 2.27
C VAL A 261 21.54 5.18 2.13
N VAL A 262 22.42 5.43 3.11
CA VAL A 262 23.35 6.57 3.10
C VAL A 262 24.33 6.48 1.92
N ASN A 263 24.92 5.30 1.68
CA ASN A 263 25.89 5.07 0.61
C ASN A 263 25.23 5.14 -0.78
N ASP A 264 24.10 4.46 -0.96
CA ASP A 264 23.38 4.39 -2.24
C ASP A 264 22.88 5.78 -2.70
N ASN A 265 22.61 6.68 -1.76
CA ASN A 265 22.15 8.05 -2.04
C ASN A 265 23.27 9.12 -1.88
N ASN A 266 24.53 8.75 -1.72
CA ASN A 266 25.65 9.69 -1.54
C ASN A 266 25.41 10.74 -0.45
N MET A 267 24.86 10.32 0.70
CA MET A 267 24.60 11.18 1.85
C MET A 267 25.83 11.27 2.78
N LEU A 268 25.79 12.23 3.70
CA LEU A 268 26.76 12.30 4.80
C LEU A 268 26.58 11.11 5.74
N HIS A 269 27.67 10.57 6.28
CA HIS A 269 27.61 9.47 7.24
C HIS A 269 26.96 9.92 8.57
N CYS A 270 26.23 9.01 9.21
CA CYS A 270 25.62 9.22 10.50
C CYS A 270 26.61 8.96 11.64
N ASP A 271 26.57 9.76 12.69
CA ASP A 271 27.24 9.42 13.94
C ASP A 271 26.43 8.38 14.76
N LYS A 272 27.03 7.81 15.78
CA LYS A 272 26.39 6.78 16.62
C LYS A 272 25.09 7.27 17.26
N LYS A 273 25.04 8.55 17.68
CA LYS A 273 23.86 9.14 18.34
C LYS A 273 22.72 9.37 17.33
N ALA A 274 23.04 9.74 16.09
CA ALA A 274 22.04 9.85 15.03
C ALA A 274 21.42 8.49 14.70
N ILE A 275 22.24 7.44 14.57
CA ILE A 275 21.74 6.06 14.34
C ILE A 275 20.83 5.63 15.49
N ALA A 276 21.24 5.84 16.75
CA ALA A 276 20.42 5.50 17.90
C ALA A 276 19.07 6.25 17.87
N ARG A 277 19.08 7.54 17.54
CA ARG A 277 17.85 8.35 17.45
C ARG A 277 16.92 7.90 16.33
N ILE A 278 17.47 7.47 15.20
CA ILE A 278 16.68 6.89 14.09
C ILE A 278 16.06 5.56 14.50
N ILE A 279 16.79 4.71 15.22
CA ILE A 279 16.28 3.44 15.78
C ILE A 279 15.15 3.69 16.78
N GLU A 280 15.29 4.69 17.67
CA GLU A 280 14.21 5.11 18.58
C GLU A 280 12.96 5.58 17.80
N HIS A 281 13.17 6.37 16.74
CA HIS A 281 12.06 6.81 15.89
C HIS A 281 11.40 5.63 15.17
N SER A 282 12.17 4.62 14.76
CA SER A 282 11.62 3.38 14.20
C SER A 282 10.72 2.64 15.19
N SER A 283 11.11 2.56 16.48
CA SER A 283 10.25 2.00 17.53
C SER A 283 9.00 2.86 17.77
N ARG A 284 9.09 4.18 17.65
CA ARG A 284 7.92 5.06 17.71
C ARG A 284 6.95 4.81 16.55
N LEU A 285 7.48 4.60 15.33
CA LEU A 285 6.66 4.25 14.16
C LEU A 285 5.97 2.88 14.33
N ALA A 286 6.61 1.94 15.00
CA ALA A 286 6.02 0.66 15.39
C ALA A 286 5.01 0.78 16.56
N GLY A 287 5.00 1.90 17.28
CA GLY A 287 4.16 2.10 18.47
C GLY A 287 4.50 1.16 19.64
N ASP A 288 5.73 0.61 19.67
CA ASP A 288 6.17 -0.38 20.66
C ASP A 288 7.68 -0.29 20.90
N GLN A 289 8.09 -0.20 22.18
CA GLN A 289 9.51 -0.14 22.58
C GLN A 289 10.30 -1.37 22.20
N THR A 290 9.63 -2.51 22.08
CA THR A 290 10.23 -3.83 21.83
C THR A 290 10.28 -4.18 20.36
N LYS A 291 9.84 -3.28 19.48
CA LYS A 291 9.77 -3.49 18.03
C LYS A 291 10.42 -2.37 17.24
N LEU A 292 10.77 -2.68 16.00
CA LEU A 292 11.26 -1.74 14.99
C LEU A 292 10.38 -1.83 13.74
N SER A 293 10.04 -0.69 13.18
CA SER A 293 9.28 -0.62 11.93
C SER A 293 10.13 -1.05 10.73
N LEU A 294 9.55 -1.83 9.83
CA LEU A 294 10.16 -2.26 8.56
C LEU A 294 9.80 -1.37 7.37
N HIS A 295 9.06 -0.28 7.60
CA HIS A 295 8.74 0.72 6.57
C HIS A 295 9.98 1.53 6.16
N SER A 296 10.79 0.95 5.29
CA SER A 296 12.08 1.49 4.84
C SER A 296 11.97 2.88 4.21
N ALA A 297 10.86 3.20 3.54
CA ALA A 297 10.64 4.49 2.90
C ALA A 297 10.62 5.65 3.91
N ASN A 298 9.98 5.47 5.07
CA ASN A 298 9.92 6.49 6.13
C ASN A 298 11.31 6.81 6.68
N ILE A 299 12.12 5.77 6.91
CA ILE A 299 13.48 5.93 7.41
C ILE A 299 14.39 6.56 6.33
N ALA A 300 14.25 6.15 5.08
CA ALA A 300 15.02 6.74 3.99
C ALA A 300 14.67 8.23 3.79
N ASN A 301 13.41 8.62 3.94
CA ASN A 301 12.99 10.02 3.88
C ASN A 301 13.55 10.81 5.05
N LEU A 302 13.48 10.29 6.27
CA LEU A 302 14.08 10.93 7.45
C LEU A 302 15.60 11.15 7.26
N LEU A 303 16.31 10.15 6.71
CA LEU A 303 17.74 10.28 6.41
C LEU A 303 18.02 11.37 5.37
N ARG A 304 17.22 11.47 4.30
CA ARG A 304 17.37 12.53 3.28
C ARG A 304 17.17 13.91 3.89
N GLU A 305 16.15 14.10 4.71
CA GLU A 305 15.89 15.37 5.38
C GLU A 305 16.97 15.69 6.41
N SER A 306 17.41 14.73 7.22
CA SER A 306 18.52 14.90 8.17
C SER A 306 19.83 15.25 7.47
N ASN A 307 20.09 14.67 6.29
CA ASN A 307 21.24 15.01 5.47
C ASN A 307 21.15 16.44 4.91
N TYR A 308 19.95 16.87 4.52
CA TYR A 308 19.71 18.25 4.07
C TYR A 308 20.00 19.25 5.20
N VAL A 309 19.46 19.02 6.39
CA VAL A 309 19.71 19.84 7.59
C VAL A 309 21.21 19.87 7.93
N ALA A 310 21.89 18.72 7.93
CA ALA A 310 23.31 18.64 8.21
C ALA A 310 24.15 19.44 7.22
N ARG A 311 23.81 19.38 5.92
CA ARG A 311 24.47 20.17 4.88
C ARG A 311 24.25 21.67 5.03
N GLN A 312 23.04 22.11 5.40
CA GLN A 312 22.75 23.52 5.69
C GLN A 312 23.57 24.02 6.89
N ALA A 313 23.76 23.17 7.91
CA ALA A 313 24.60 23.46 9.07
C ALA A 313 26.10 23.35 8.78
N ASN A 314 26.53 23.14 7.51
CA ASN A 314 27.92 22.88 7.12
C ASN A 314 28.59 21.77 7.94
N SER A 315 27.84 20.78 8.38
CA SER A 315 28.35 19.61 9.09
C SER A 315 28.95 18.61 8.12
N ASN A 316 29.99 17.90 8.54
CA ASN A 316 30.60 16.82 7.79
C ASN A 316 29.95 15.45 8.04
N MET A 317 28.97 15.38 8.95
CA MET A 317 28.24 14.17 9.30
C MET A 317 26.84 14.49 9.82
N ILE A 318 25.93 13.53 9.72
CA ILE A 318 24.59 13.62 10.30
C ILE A 318 24.69 13.32 11.80
N ARG A 319 24.24 14.24 12.64
CA ARG A 319 24.18 14.12 14.11
C ARG A 319 22.74 13.97 14.60
N SER A 320 22.56 13.53 15.84
CA SER A 320 21.22 13.42 16.45
C SER A 320 20.43 14.73 16.42
N SER A 321 21.10 15.89 16.57
CA SER A 321 20.44 17.21 16.46
C SER A 321 19.84 17.46 15.06
N HIS A 322 20.49 17.00 14.01
CA HIS A 322 19.96 17.15 12.65
C HIS A 322 18.77 16.20 12.40
N VAL A 323 18.77 15.03 13.05
CA VAL A 323 17.61 14.12 13.02
C VAL A 323 16.42 14.72 13.76
N GLU A 324 16.65 15.31 14.95
CA GLU A 324 15.61 16.00 15.72
C GLU A 324 15.01 17.18 14.93
N GLU A 325 15.85 18.00 14.32
CA GLU A 325 15.41 19.12 13.49
C GLU A 325 14.61 18.66 12.27
N ALA A 326 15.04 17.56 11.62
CA ALA A 326 14.31 16.97 10.51
C ALA A 326 12.92 16.48 10.96
N LEU A 327 12.82 15.79 12.11
CA LEU A 327 11.54 15.34 12.69
C LEU A 327 10.63 16.53 13.03
N ALA A 328 11.18 17.58 13.65
CA ALA A 328 10.42 18.79 13.94
C ALA A 328 9.90 19.48 12.67
N ASN A 329 10.72 19.54 11.63
CA ASN A 329 10.31 20.09 10.33
C ASN A 329 9.23 19.23 9.65
N GLN A 330 9.28 17.89 9.79
CA GLN A 330 8.21 17.00 9.31
C GLN A 330 6.89 17.29 10.03
N GLU A 331 6.91 17.37 11.36
CA GLU A 331 5.74 17.70 12.18
C GLU A 331 5.16 19.07 11.78
N LEU A 332 6.00 20.11 11.68
CA LEU A 332 5.58 21.47 11.33
C LEU A 332 4.81 21.54 10.00
N ARG A 333 5.17 20.72 9.03
CA ARG A 333 4.49 20.70 7.71
C ARG A 333 3.06 20.17 7.76
N VAL A 334 2.75 19.32 8.74
CA VAL A 334 1.47 18.59 8.82
C VAL A 334 0.65 18.98 10.07
N SER A 335 1.21 19.78 10.99
CA SER A 335 0.61 20.12 12.30
C SER A 335 -0.51 21.16 12.24
N ARG A 336 -0.84 21.74 11.09
CA ARG A 336 -1.83 22.84 10.98
C ARG A 336 -3.15 22.58 11.73
N LEU A 337 -3.67 21.34 11.68
CA LEU A 337 -4.90 20.99 12.40
C LEU A 337 -4.65 20.97 13.92
N LYS A 338 -3.53 20.42 14.36
CA LYS A 338 -3.11 20.45 15.78
C LYS A 338 -3.01 21.90 16.28
N ASP A 339 -2.37 22.77 15.51
CA ASP A 339 -2.20 24.18 15.89
C ASP A 339 -3.55 24.89 16.02
N SER A 340 -4.49 24.62 15.12
CA SER A 340 -5.86 25.15 15.20
C SER A 340 -6.62 24.65 16.44
N VAL A 341 -6.47 23.38 16.81
CA VAL A 341 -7.06 22.82 18.03
C VAL A 341 -6.42 23.43 19.27
N MET A 342 -5.09 23.58 19.28
CA MET A 342 -4.36 24.18 20.41
C MET A 342 -4.71 25.66 20.60
N GLU A 343 -4.98 26.40 19.52
CA GLU A 343 -5.47 27.78 19.59
C GLU A 343 -6.77 27.90 20.39
N GLY A 344 -7.67 26.92 20.30
CA GLY A 344 -8.90 26.85 21.10
C GLY A 344 -8.64 26.84 22.61
N PHE A 345 -7.56 26.18 23.07
CA PHE A 345 -7.15 26.20 24.47
C PHE A 345 -6.46 27.49 24.87
N ILE A 346 -5.71 28.14 23.97
CA ILE A 346 -5.03 29.42 24.19
C ILE A 346 -6.05 30.52 24.37
N ASN A 347 -7.01 30.65 23.48
CA ASN A 347 -8.00 31.71 23.51
C ASN A 347 -9.21 31.44 24.44
N GLY A 348 -9.28 30.23 25.03
CA GLY A 348 -10.31 29.83 26.00
C GLY A 348 -11.65 29.46 25.38
N THR A 349 -11.72 29.27 24.07
CA THR A 349 -12.96 28.78 23.40
C THR A 349 -13.17 27.29 23.69
N THR A 350 -12.08 26.51 23.89
CA THR A 350 -12.16 25.14 24.36
C THR A 350 -11.97 25.12 25.87
N LEU A 351 -13.01 24.70 26.57
CA LEU A 351 -13.05 24.68 28.04
C LEU A 351 -12.33 23.46 28.58
N LEU A 352 -11.26 23.68 29.31
CA LEU A 352 -10.54 22.63 30.01
C LEU A 352 -9.86 23.22 31.26
N HIS A 353 -9.89 22.51 32.39
CA HIS A 353 -9.15 22.83 33.58
C HIS A 353 -7.95 21.89 33.68
N THR A 354 -6.77 22.43 33.95
CA THR A 354 -5.52 21.69 34.22
C THR A 354 -5.02 21.87 35.65
N VAL A 355 -5.85 22.47 36.51
CA VAL A 355 -5.62 22.70 37.93
C VAL A 355 -6.94 22.73 38.68
N GLY A 356 -6.89 22.49 39.99
CA GLY A 356 -8.06 22.49 40.86
C GLY A 356 -8.85 21.18 40.85
N GLU A 357 -10.07 21.25 41.37
CA GLU A 357 -10.95 20.10 41.55
C GLU A 357 -12.37 20.39 41.07
N ALA A 358 -13.07 19.39 40.55
CA ALA A 358 -14.46 19.53 40.12
C ALA A 358 -15.24 18.23 40.29
N VAL A 359 -16.50 18.34 40.72
CA VAL A 359 -17.41 17.20 40.87
C VAL A 359 -18.04 16.84 39.55
N GLY A 360 -18.01 15.54 39.18
CA GLY A 360 -18.60 15.03 37.99
C GLY A 360 -17.89 15.45 36.70
N GLN A 361 -16.64 15.89 36.79
CA GLN A 361 -15.83 16.33 35.65
C GLN A 361 -14.51 15.56 35.60
N VAL A 362 -14.08 15.14 34.38
CA VAL A 362 -12.79 14.46 34.15
C VAL A 362 -12.22 14.92 32.81
N ASN A 363 -10.90 15.02 32.74
CA ASN A 363 -10.17 15.23 31.50
C ASN A 363 -9.90 13.87 30.81
N ALA A 364 -10.62 13.56 29.76
CA ALA A 364 -10.37 12.41 28.89
C ALA A 364 -9.43 12.78 27.72
N LEU A 365 -8.89 11.78 27.07
CA LEU A 365 -7.94 11.98 25.96
C LEU A 365 -8.44 11.30 24.69
N SER A 366 -8.50 12.05 23.61
CA SER A 366 -8.80 11.57 22.28
C SER A 366 -7.60 11.70 21.33
N VAL A 367 -7.67 11.00 20.23
CA VAL A 367 -6.74 11.12 19.11
C VAL A 367 -7.48 11.65 17.91
N LEU A 368 -6.91 12.65 17.27
CA LEU A 368 -7.35 13.18 16.00
C LEU A 368 -6.34 12.77 14.93
N SER A 369 -6.83 12.24 13.81
CA SER A 369 -6.00 11.75 12.72
C SER A 369 -6.38 12.42 11.42
N THR A 370 -5.38 12.86 10.68
CA THR A 370 -5.47 13.13 9.24
C THR A 370 -4.85 11.95 8.49
N SER A 371 -4.84 11.99 7.16
CA SER A 371 -4.20 10.94 6.36
C SER A 371 -2.68 10.78 6.64
N GLU A 372 -2.03 11.81 7.15
CA GLU A 372 -0.56 11.87 7.28
C GLU A 372 -0.07 12.13 8.71
N TYR A 373 -0.95 12.61 9.61
CA TYR A 373 -0.55 13.04 10.95
C TYR A 373 -1.61 12.74 11.99
N MET A 374 -1.15 12.23 13.13
CA MET A 374 -1.98 11.90 14.29
C MET A 374 -1.48 12.67 15.52
N PHE A 375 -2.41 13.25 16.29
CA PHE A 375 -2.09 13.97 17.51
C PHE A 375 -3.20 13.80 18.56
N GLY A 376 -2.85 13.93 19.83
CA GLY A 376 -3.78 13.84 20.93
C GLY A 376 -4.34 15.21 21.33
N ALA A 377 -5.57 15.20 21.85
CA ALA A 377 -6.19 16.36 22.46
C ALA A 377 -7.03 15.94 23.67
N PRO A 378 -6.98 16.71 24.78
CA PRO A 378 -7.86 16.46 25.92
C PRO A 378 -9.28 16.95 25.61
N ASN A 379 -10.26 16.19 26.13
CA ASN A 379 -11.67 16.54 26.10
C ASN A 379 -12.25 16.51 27.52
N ARG A 380 -13.10 17.45 27.83
CA ARG A 380 -13.80 17.47 29.10
C ARG A 380 -15.03 16.58 29.03
N ILE A 381 -15.06 15.53 29.88
CA ILE A 381 -16.24 14.71 30.12
C ILE A 381 -16.92 15.20 31.40
N THR A 382 -18.24 15.34 31.35
CA THR A 382 -19.05 15.66 32.51
C THR A 382 -20.14 14.61 32.72
N ALA A 383 -20.43 14.34 33.99
CA ALA A 383 -21.51 13.48 34.42
C ALA A 383 -22.42 14.24 35.40
N THR A 384 -23.72 14.24 35.12
CA THR A 384 -24.73 14.77 36.00
C THR A 384 -25.70 13.67 36.45
N THR A 385 -26.29 13.85 37.62
CA THR A 385 -27.20 12.85 38.19
C THR A 385 -28.52 13.47 38.57
N CYS A 386 -29.63 12.76 38.32
CA CYS A 386 -30.97 13.11 38.74
C CYS A 386 -31.72 11.87 39.28
N TYR A 387 -32.82 12.04 39.98
CA TYR A 387 -33.64 10.91 40.42
C TYR A 387 -34.11 10.07 39.23
N GLY A 388 -34.03 8.75 39.35
CA GLY A 388 -34.35 7.84 38.26
C GLY A 388 -34.29 6.35 38.64
N GLU A 389 -34.21 5.49 37.65
CA GLU A 389 -34.25 4.02 37.82
C GLU A 389 -32.86 3.35 37.62
N GLY A 390 -31.79 4.12 37.55
CA GLY A 390 -30.42 3.62 37.38
C GLY A 390 -29.92 3.63 35.95
N ASP A 391 -30.57 4.36 35.06
CA ASP A 391 -30.17 4.44 33.67
C ASP A 391 -28.92 5.33 33.48
N VAL A 392 -28.01 4.89 32.61
CA VAL A 392 -26.90 5.70 32.14
C VAL A 392 -27.23 6.19 30.73
N ILE A 393 -27.44 7.50 30.62
CA ILE A 393 -27.80 8.18 29.37
C ILE A 393 -26.52 8.79 28.82
N ASP A 394 -26.11 8.28 27.68
CA ASP A 394 -25.01 8.81 26.87
C ASP A 394 -25.61 9.77 25.84
N ILE A 395 -25.22 11.05 25.91
CA ILE A 395 -25.73 12.08 25.01
C ILE A 395 -25.24 11.85 23.58
N GLU A 396 -23.97 11.49 23.41
CA GLU A 396 -23.37 11.25 22.09
C GLU A 396 -24.13 10.14 21.34
N ARG A 397 -24.47 9.05 22.03
CA ARG A 397 -25.29 7.99 21.47
C ARG A 397 -26.71 8.46 21.14
N SER A 398 -27.28 9.29 22.01
CA SER A 398 -28.68 9.75 21.85
C SER A 398 -28.86 10.71 20.67
N VAL A 399 -27.78 11.32 20.17
CA VAL A 399 -27.78 12.27 19.04
C VAL A 399 -26.98 11.75 17.84
N ASP A 400 -26.74 10.44 17.77
CA ASP A 400 -26.02 9.76 16.68
C ASP A 400 -24.57 10.26 16.44
N LEU A 401 -23.93 10.82 17.46
CA LEU A 401 -22.50 11.17 17.45
C LEU A 401 -21.63 10.06 18.04
N GLY A 402 -22.19 9.10 18.78
CA GLY A 402 -21.50 7.96 19.35
C GLY A 402 -21.42 6.78 18.39
N GLY A 403 -20.20 6.35 18.03
CA GLY A 403 -19.98 5.14 17.25
C GLY A 403 -20.31 3.86 18.01
N SER A 404 -20.30 2.72 17.29
CA SER A 404 -20.68 1.42 17.87
C SER A 404 -19.73 0.94 18.96
N ILE A 405 -18.43 1.24 18.84
CA ILE A 405 -17.41 0.85 19.83
C ILE A 405 -17.55 1.71 21.09
N HIS A 406 -17.80 3.01 20.95
CA HIS A 406 -18.12 3.90 22.07
C HIS A 406 -19.37 3.44 22.83
N SER A 407 -20.46 3.17 22.11
CA SER A 407 -21.71 2.66 22.71
C SER A 407 -21.49 1.36 23.49
N LYS A 408 -20.64 0.46 22.98
CA LYS A 408 -20.22 -0.77 23.69
C LYS A 408 -19.49 -0.42 25.00
N GLY A 409 -18.57 0.55 24.99
CA GLY A 409 -17.85 1.02 26.17
C GLY A 409 -18.80 1.51 27.26
N VAL A 410 -19.79 2.35 26.90
CA VAL A 410 -20.81 2.86 27.83
C VAL A 410 -21.68 1.73 28.40
N MET A 411 -22.02 0.71 27.61
CA MET A 411 -22.76 -0.47 28.11
C MET A 411 -21.94 -1.27 29.13
N ILE A 412 -20.64 -1.45 28.88
CA ILE A 412 -19.72 -2.13 29.81
C ILE A 412 -19.60 -1.36 31.12
N LEU A 413 -19.37 -0.06 31.04
CA LEU A 413 -19.34 0.84 32.19
C LEU A 413 -20.66 0.74 33.01
N SER A 414 -21.81 0.76 32.34
CA SER A 414 -23.12 0.66 33.00
C SER A 414 -23.28 -0.67 33.72
N ALA A 415 -22.81 -1.77 33.11
CA ALA A 415 -22.84 -3.10 33.73
C ALA A 415 -21.95 -3.16 34.97
N TYR A 416 -20.73 -2.59 34.92
CA TYR A 416 -19.82 -2.53 36.06
C TYR A 416 -20.41 -1.65 37.18
N LEU A 417 -20.94 -0.47 36.85
CA LEU A 417 -21.63 0.42 37.81
C LEU A 417 -22.78 -0.31 38.55
N SER A 418 -23.59 -1.06 37.80
CA SER A 418 -24.66 -1.88 38.35
C SER A 418 -24.14 -3.00 39.26
N SER A 419 -22.99 -3.60 38.92
CA SER A 419 -22.35 -4.63 39.75
C SER A 419 -21.81 -4.09 41.07
N VAL A 420 -21.36 -2.85 41.10
CA VAL A 420 -20.81 -2.17 42.29
C VAL A 420 -21.92 -1.65 43.18
N PHE A 421 -22.90 -0.93 42.65
CA PHE A 421 -23.91 -0.20 43.42
C PHE A 421 -25.32 -0.82 43.41
N GLY A 422 -25.59 -1.76 42.49
CA GLY A 422 -26.90 -2.34 42.26
C GLY A 422 -27.17 -3.71 42.91
N LYS A 423 -26.17 -4.28 43.64
CA LYS A 423 -26.29 -5.66 44.21
C LYS A 423 -27.49 -5.86 45.16
N THR A 424 -27.80 -4.87 45.95
CA THR A 424 -28.83 -4.98 47.01
C THR A 424 -30.13 -4.32 46.65
N ALA A 425 -30.16 -3.34 45.78
CA ALA A 425 -31.33 -2.64 45.27
C ALA A 425 -31.00 -1.82 44.03
N LYS A 426 -32.01 -1.41 43.24
CA LYS A 426 -31.83 -0.52 42.10
C LYS A 426 -31.14 0.78 42.49
N VAL A 427 -30.28 1.30 41.60
CA VAL A 427 -29.68 2.62 41.76
C VAL A 427 -30.77 3.67 41.54
N PRO A 428 -31.04 4.56 42.51
CA PRO A 428 -32.18 5.51 42.44
C PRO A 428 -31.84 6.79 41.68
N LEU A 429 -30.81 6.78 40.85
CA LEU A 429 -30.34 7.93 40.07
C LEU A 429 -30.12 7.55 38.63
N ASN A 430 -30.63 8.34 37.71
CA ASN A 430 -30.17 8.36 36.33
C ASN A 430 -28.93 9.25 36.20
N THR A 431 -28.03 8.85 35.34
CA THR A 431 -26.80 9.57 35.05
C THR A 431 -26.77 9.96 33.60
N THR A 432 -26.44 11.22 33.32
CA THR A 432 -26.19 11.70 31.97
C THR A 432 -24.69 11.98 31.81
N ILE A 433 -24.09 11.45 30.77
CA ILE A 433 -22.66 11.62 30.45
C ILE A 433 -22.57 12.36 29.11
N THR A 434 -21.59 13.24 28.97
CA THR A 434 -21.30 13.92 27.70
C THR A 434 -19.85 14.36 27.58
N PHE A 435 -19.37 14.39 26.33
CA PHE A 435 -18.15 15.08 25.90
C PHE A 435 -18.52 16.50 25.51
N GLU A 436 -18.42 17.46 26.44
CA GLU A 436 -19.09 18.76 26.34
C GLU A 436 -18.88 19.53 25.03
N GLN A 437 -17.69 19.53 24.47
CA GLN A 437 -17.39 20.28 23.25
C GLN A 437 -16.90 19.37 22.10
N SER A 438 -17.37 18.13 22.06
CA SER A 438 -17.16 17.23 20.92
C SER A 438 -18.36 17.31 19.98
N TYR A 439 -18.20 17.98 18.84
CA TYR A 439 -19.24 18.12 17.81
C TYR A 439 -19.00 17.22 16.60
N GLY A 440 -17.89 16.51 16.59
CA GLY A 440 -17.58 15.41 15.68
C GLY A 440 -17.99 14.07 16.25
N GLY A 441 -17.98 13.01 15.44
CA GLY A 441 -18.24 11.67 15.93
C GLY A 441 -17.19 11.21 16.95
N VAL A 442 -17.65 10.58 18.04
CA VAL A 442 -16.80 9.91 19.04
C VAL A 442 -16.91 8.42 18.81
N ASP A 443 -15.80 7.74 18.52
CA ASP A 443 -15.75 6.29 18.45
C ASP A 443 -14.57 5.73 19.24
N GLY A 444 -14.66 4.47 19.66
CA GLY A 444 -13.71 3.83 20.55
C GLY A 444 -14.19 3.80 22.01
N ASP A 445 -13.75 2.78 22.74
CA ASP A 445 -14.09 2.53 24.15
C ASP A 445 -13.05 3.13 25.13
N SER A 446 -12.02 3.81 24.62
CA SER A 446 -10.87 4.31 25.40
C SER A 446 -11.19 5.42 26.41
N ALA A 447 -12.42 5.92 26.43
CA ALA A 447 -12.90 6.91 27.39
C ALA A 447 -13.69 6.27 28.57
N SER A 448 -14.00 4.97 28.51
CA SER A 448 -14.89 4.33 29.50
C SER A 448 -14.39 4.44 30.95
N MET A 449 -13.08 4.43 31.19
CA MET A 449 -12.54 4.71 32.54
C MET A 449 -12.75 6.17 32.97
N ALA A 450 -12.62 7.13 32.04
CA ALA A 450 -12.87 8.55 32.33
C ALA A 450 -14.34 8.81 32.67
N GLU A 451 -15.24 8.23 31.90
CA GLU A 451 -16.69 8.29 32.10
C GLU A 451 -17.09 7.69 33.45
N PHE A 452 -16.54 6.51 33.78
CA PHE A 452 -16.77 5.88 35.07
C PHE A 452 -16.32 6.75 36.23
N CYS A 453 -15.12 7.34 36.18
CA CYS A 453 -14.62 8.25 37.22
C CYS A 453 -15.51 9.51 37.36
N ALA A 454 -16.03 10.06 36.24
CA ALA A 454 -16.96 11.19 36.28
C ALA A 454 -18.29 10.80 36.95
N VAL A 455 -18.84 9.63 36.65
CA VAL A 455 -20.09 9.11 37.25
C VAL A 455 -19.92 8.87 38.74
N VAL A 456 -18.83 8.21 39.16
CA VAL A 456 -18.58 7.94 40.60
C VAL A 456 -18.39 9.26 41.38
N SER A 457 -17.72 10.24 40.78
CA SER A 457 -17.61 11.59 41.34
C SER A 457 -18.99 12.24 41.50
N ALA A 458 -19.86 12.14 40.49
CA ALA A 458 -21.21 12.68 40.57
C ALA A 458 -22.06 11.99 41.64
N PHE A 459 -21.95 10.66 41.84
CA PHE A 459 -22.62 9.93 42.88
C PHE A 459 -22.13 10.25 44.27
N SER A 460 -20.79 10.19 44.44
CA SER A 460 -20.16 10.43 45.76
C SER A 460 -20.14 11.90 46.15
N LYS A 461 -20.35 12.83 45.20
CA LYS A 461 -20.08 14.28 45.33
C LYS A 461 -18.66 14.57 45.87
N GLN A 462 -17.71 13.68 45.53
CA GLN A 462 -16.31 13.91 45.77
C GLN A 462 -15.69 14.48 44.49
N PRO A 463 -14.92 15.56 44.58
CA PRO A 463 -14.37 16.15 43.35
C PRO A 463 -13.21 15.33 42.79
N ASN A 464 -13.08 15.34 41.49
CA ASN A 464 -11.90 14.85 40.76
C ASN A 464 -10.86 15.96 40.58
N ARG A 465 -9.60 15.64 40.77
CA ARG A 465 -8.45 16.50 40.41
C ARG A 465 -8.49 16.78 38.92
N GLN A 466 -8.32 18.04 38.53
CA GLN A 466 -8.35 18.48 37.13
C GLN A 466 -6.95 18.62 36.52
N ASP A 467 -5.91 18.46 37.29
CA ASP A 467 -4.51 18.37 36.85
C ASP A 467 -4.16 16.96 36.34
N ILE A 468 -5.06 16.01 36.44
CA ILE A 468 -4.93 14.65 35.93
C ILE A 468 -5.86 14.46 34.73
N ALA A 469 -5.33 13.85 33.66
CA ALA A 469 -6.12 13.28 32.57
C ALA A 469 -6.06 11.74 32.60
N ILE A 470 -7.04 11.09 31.99
CA ILE A 470 -7.09 9.64 31.92
C ILE A 470 -7.48 9.15 30.53
N THR A 471 -6.89 8.08 30.12
CA THR A 471 -7.34 7.30 28.97
C THR A 471 -7.22 5.81 29.27
N GLY A 472 -8.18 5.03 28.83
CA GLY A 472 -8.18 3.59 29.00
C GLY A 472 -9.58 3.01 28.80
N SER A 473 -9.62 1.82 28.24
CA SER A 473 -10.83 1.01 28.22
C SER A 473 -10.91 0.14 29.49
N MET A 474 -12.11 -0.26 29.88
CA MET A 474 -12.34 -1.16 31.00
C MET A 474 -13.27 -2.31 30.62
N ASN A 475 -13.10 -3.45 31.27
CA ASN A 475 -14.05 -4.56 31.17
C ASN A 475 -15.14 -4.50 32.25
N GLN A 476 -16.07 -5.46 32.22
CA GLN A 476 -17.20 -5.55 33.17
C GLN A 476 -16.77 -5.82 34.64
N PHE A 477 -15.48 -6.08 34.88
CA PHE A 477 -14.91 -6.30 36.20
C PHE A 477 -14.13 -5.10 36.72
N GLY A 478 -13.96 -4.05 35.89
CA GLY A 478 -13.20 -2.86 36.23
C GLY A 478 -11.71 -2.94 35.89
N GLU A 479 -11.26 -4.03 35.28
CA GLU A 479 -9.88 -4.19 34.86
C GLU A 479 -9.58 -3.30 33.65
N SER A 480 -8.42 -2.64 33.66
CA SER A 480 -7.99 -1.74 32.60
C SER A 480 -7.54 -2.52 31.34
N GLN A 481 -7.91 -2.02 30.18
CA GLN A 481 -7.57 -2.62 28.90
C GLN A 481 -6.76 -1.64 28.04
N PRO A 482 -5.82 -2.15 27.17
CA PRO A 482 -4.96 -1.32 26.34
C PRO A 482 -5.76 -0.53 25.30
N ILE A 483 -5.22 0.65 24.94
CA ILE A 483 -5.80 1.57 23.96
C ILE A 483 -4.80 1.97 22.91
N GLY A 484 -5.26 2.46 21.77
CA GLY A 484 -4.44 3.03 20.72
C GLY A 484 -4.09 4.50 20.94
N GLY A 485 -2.96 4.95 20.36
CA GLY A 485 -2.55 6.34 20.36
C GLY A 485 -2.15 6.87 21.73
N VAL A 486 -1.60 6.03 22.60
CA VAL A 486 -1.24 6.41 23.97
C VAL A 486 -0.17 7.51 24.00
N ASN A 487 0.79 7.49 23.09
CA ASN A 487 1.85 8.49 22.99
C ASN A 487 1.27 9.87 22.65
N GLU A 488 0.45 9.93 21.62
CA GLU A 488 -0.20 11.15 21.14
C GLU A 488 -1.11 11.73 22.21
N LYS A 489 -1.87 10.89 22.91
CA LYS A 489 -2.77 11.29 24.00
C LYS A 489 -2.01 11.94 25.16
N ILE A 490 -0.92 11.33 25.61
CA ILE A 490 -0.06 11.88 26.67
C ILE A 490 0.56 13.21 26.23
N GLU A 491 1.14 13.25 25.02
CA GLU A 491 1.78 14.43 24.44
C GLU A 491 0.79 15.58 24.26
N GLY A 492 -0.44 15.29 23.83
CA GLY A 492 -1.48 16.30 23.68
C GLY A 492 -1.88 16.96 25.00
N PHE A 493 -2.03 16.19 26.09
CA PHE A 493 -2.30 16.76 27.40
C PHE A 493 -1.10 17.55 27.96
N PHE A 494 0.11 17.02 27.76
CA PHE A 494 1.34 17.73 28.14
C PHE A 494 1.47 19.08 27.44
N ASP A 495 1.16 19.15 26.13
CA ASP A 495 1.17 20.41 25.36
C ASP A 495 0.14 21.42 25.93
N VAL A 496 -1.09 20.98 26.26
CA VAL A 496 -2.13 21.83 26.84
C VAL A 496 -1.75 22.28 28.26
N CYS A 497 -1.13 21.43 29.07
CA CYS A 497 -0.57 21.85 30.38
C CYS A 497 0.52 22.93 30.21
N GLY A 498 1.32 22.82 29.13
CA GLY A 498 2.31 23.87 28.79
C GLY A 498 1.65 25.22 28.45
N ILE A 499 0.55 25.19 27.69
CA ILE A 499 -0.23 26.39 27.32
C ILE A 499 -0.88 27.04 28.55
N LYS A 500 -1.48 26.23 29.42
CA LYS A 500 -2.24 26.73 30.58
C LYS A 500 -1.39 27.01 31.85
N GLY A 501 -0.13 26.60 31.84
CA GLY A 501 0.82 26.71 32.93
C GLY A 501 1.04 25.36 33.64
N ARG A 502 2.32 24.93 33.68
CA ARG A 502 2.72 23.69 34.36
C ARG A 502 2.80 23.93 35.87
N THR A 503 2.35 22.92 36.63
CA THR A 503 2.32 22.95 38.10
C THR A 503 3.22 21.90 38.74
N ASN A 504 3.86 21.03 37.96
CA ASN A 504 4.62 19.85 38.39
C ASN A 504 3.77 18.75 39.07
N GLU A 505 2.45 18.90 39.14
CA GLU A 505 1.51 17.91 39.67
C GLU A 505 0.69 17.22 38.57
N GLN A 506 0.80 17.77 37.37
CA GLN A 506 0.01 17.34 36.22
C GLN A 506 0.49 15.99 35.67
N GLY A 507 -0.46 15.21 35.15
CA GLY A 507 -0.09 13.92 34.56
C GLY A 507 -1.24 13.17 33.92
N VAL A 508 -0.96 11.96 33.46
CA VAL A 508 -1.90 11.12 32.76
C VAL A 508 -1.96 9.72 33.36
N ILE A 509 -3.17 9.22 33.56
CA ILE A 509 -3.44 7.81 33.93
C ILE A 509 -3.63 7.00 32.65
N ILE A 510 -2.93 5.88 32.56
CA ILE A 510 -2.98 4.95 31.42
C ILE A 510 -3.13 3.50 31.91
N PRO A 511 -3.64 2.58 31.08
CA PRO A 511 -3.57 1.14 31.36
C PRO A 511 -2.12 0.66 31.48
N ARG A 512 -1.80 -0.17 32.46
CA ARG A 512 -0.45 -0.77 32.61
C ARG A 512 -0.03 -1.56 31.40
N SER A 513 -0.98 -2.19 30.71
CA SER A 513 -0.75 -2.91 29.45
C SER A 513 -0.22 -2.03 28.31
N ASN A 514 -0.34 -0.70 28.41
CA ASN A 514 0.23 0.23 27.43
C ASN A 514 1.66 0.69 27.76
N MET A 515 2.29 0.24 28.83
CA MET A 515 3.66 0.67 29.18
C MET A 515 4.68 0.34 28.08
N HIS A 516 4.54 -0.80 27.42
CA HIS A 516 5.44 -1.19 26.35
C HIS A 516 5.26 -0.37 25.06
N ASN A 517 4.13 0.34 24.92
CA ASN A 517 3.85 1.22 23.78
C ASN A 517 4.44 2.64 23.95
N LEU A 518 4.97 2.99 25.11
CA LEU A 518 5.44 4.35 25.39
C LEU A 518 6.72 4.67 24.61
N MET A 519 6.59 5.50 23.60
CA MET A 519 7.68 6.07 22.80
C MET A 519 7.50 7.58 22.68
N LEU A 520 7.54 8.25 23.83
CA LEU A 520 7.21 9.67 23.99
C LEU A 520 8.27 10.60 23.38
N ARG A 521 7.88 11.83 23.11
CA ARG A 521 8.79 12.89 22.70
C ARG A 521 9.85 13.16 23.78
N PRO A 522 11.08 13.55 23.37
CA PRO A 522 12.17 13.77 24.33
C PRO A 522 11.89 14.85 25.41
N ASP A 523 11.06 15.84 25.09
CA ASP A 523 10.67 16.90 26.05
C ASP A 523 9.74 16.36 27.13
N VAL A 524 8.82 15.48 26.79
CA VAL A 524 7.94 14.79 27.76
C VAL A 524 8.76 13.86 28.66
N VAL A 525 9.65 13.05 28.07
CA VAL A 525 10.54 12.16 28.85
C VAL A 525 11.36 12.94 29.85
N LYS A 526 11.97 14.06 29.44
CA LYS A 526 12.75 14.93 30.35
C LYS A 526 11.91 15.55 31.47
N ALA A 527 10.65 15.92 31.17
CA ALA A 527 9.73 16.44 32.17
C ALA A 527 9.37 15.37 33.21
N VAL A 528 9.14 14.14 32.78
CA VAL A 528 8.85 13.00 33.67
C VAL A 528 10.09 12.67 34.54
N GLU A 529 11.29 12.62 33.94
CA GLU A 529 12.54 12.37 34.67
C GLU A 529 12.79 13.41 35.78
N LYS A 530 12.39 14.68 35.56
CA LYS A 530 12.52 15.76 36.53
C LYS A 530 11.38 15.82 37.54
N GLY A 531 10.35 15.01 37.42
CA GLY A 531 9.14 15.08 38.24
C GLY A 531 8.26 16.32 37.96
N GLU A 532 8.38 16.90 36.75
CA GLU A 532 7.57 18.04 36.27
C GLU A 532 6.26 17.59 35.61
N PHE A 533 6.14 16.31 35.33
CA PHE A 533 4.96 15.66 34.75
C PHE A 533 4.91 14.18 35.16
N HIS A 534 3.72 13.59 35.26
CA HIS A 534 3.55 12.26 35.82
C HIS A 534 2.79 11.35 34.87
N ILE A 535 3.12 10.04 34.88
CA ILE A 535 2.39 8.99 34.16
C ILE A 535 2.12 7.88 35.15
N TRP A 536 0.84 7.60 35.39
CA TRP A 536 0.41 6.53 36.30
C TRP A 536 -0.13 5.37 35.47
N ALA A 537 0.45 4.19 35.65
CA ALA A 537 0.02 2.97 34.99
C ALA A 537 -0.79 2.14 35.95
N ILE A 538 -2.05 1.88 35.64
CA ILE A 538 -3.01 1.18 36.49
C ILE A 538 -3.50 -0.13 35.88
N ASP A 539 -3.87 -1.09 36.73
CA ASP A 539 -4.46 -2.37 36.34
C ASP A 539 -5.98 -2.37 36.51
N HIS A 540 -6.51 -1.52 37.41
CA HIS A 540 -7.93 -1.48 37.73
C HIS A 540 -8.43 -0.04 37.89
N VAL A 541 -9.69 0.23 37.52
CA VAL A 541 -10.27 1.59 37.56
C VAL A 541 -10.41 2.15 38.96
N THR A 542 -10.40 1.31 40.00
CA THR A 542 -10.37 1.78 41.41
C THR A 542 -9.11 2.57 41.73
N GLU A 543 -7.96 2.20 41.17
CA GLU A 543 -6.71 2.96 41.32
C GLU A 543 -6.83 4.38 40.73
N ALA A 544 -7.57 4.52 39.59
CA ALA A 544 -7.87 5.82 39.01
C ALA A 544 -8.72 6.67 39.96
N ILE A 545 -9.74 6.10 40.60
CA ILE A 545 -10.57 6.80 41.59
C ILE A 545 -9.74 7.30 42.76
N GLU A 546 -8.80 6.49 43.25
CA GLU A 546 -7.91 6.87 44.35
C GLU A 546 -6.99 8.02 43.97
N LEU A 547 -6.42 7.98 42.75
CA LEU A 547 -5.58 9.07 42.23
C LEU A 547 -6.37 10.37 42.04
N PHE A 548 -7.59 10.30 41.53
CA PHE A 548 -8.43 11.46 41.30
C PHE A 548 -8.98 12.10 42.56
N MET A 549 -9.39 11.30 43.57
CA MET A 549 -10.14 11.79 44.73
C MET A 549 -9.37 11.74 46.02
N GLY A 550 -8.14 11.20 46.02
CA GLY A 550 -7.23 11.17 47.18
C GLY A 550 -7.74 10.31 48.36
N LYS A 551 -8.68 9.40 48.12
CA LYS A 551 -9.25 8.47 49.09
C LYS A 551 -9.32 7.07 48.53
N PRO A 552 -9.24 6.01 49.37
CA PRO A 552 -9.43 4.64 48.93
C PRO A 552 -10.77 4.45 48.21
N ALA A 553 -10.78 3.69 47.11
CA ALA A 553 -12.02 3.33 46.40
C ALA A 553 -12.96 2.50 47.28
N GLY A 554 -12.38 1.56 48.01
CA GLY A 554 -13.07 0.65 48.94
C GLY A 554 -13.29 -0.74 48.33
N GLU A 555 -13.18 -1.77 49.19
CA GLU A 555 -13.49 -3.15 48.88
C GLU A 555 -14.87 -3.55 49.50
N PRO A 556 -15.70 -4.32 48.79
CA PRO A 556 -17.00 -4.74 49.31
C PRO A 556 -16.84 -5.81 50.40
N SER A 557 -17.62 -5.72 51.48
CA SER A 557 -17.80 -6.80 52.46
C SER A 557 -18.52 -8.00 51.78
N GLU A 558 -18.60 -9.14 52.50
CA GLU A 558 -19.35 -10.31 52.06
C GLU A 558 -20.84 -9.98 51.78
N GLU A 559 -21.42 -9.01 52.49
CA GLU A 559 -22.80 -8.54 52.30
C GLU A 559 -22.90 -7.48 51.17
N GLY A 560 -21.83 -7.13 50.49
CA GLY A 560 -21.82 -6.15 49.40
C GLY A 560 -21.86 -4.68 49.85
N SER A 561 -21.56 -4.39 51.13
CA SER A 561 -21.43 -3.03 51.67
C SER A 561 -19.97 -2.55 51.62
N TYR A 562 -19.78 -1.27 51.35
CA TYR A 562 -18.46 -0.64 51.34
C TYR A 562 -18.19 0.16 52.62
N PRO A 563 -16.95 0.23 53.12
CA PRO A 563 -16.58 1.08 54.27
C PRO A 563 -16.94 2.56 54.02
N ILE A 564 -17.51 3.24 55.00
CA ILE A 564 -18.12 4.58 54.85
C ILE A 564 -17.09 5.68 54.56
N ASP A 565 -15.85 5.46 54.90
CA ASP A 565 -14.71 6.36 54.67
C ASP A 565 -14.11 6.23 53.26
N THR A 566 -14.60 5.28 52.48
CA THR A 566 -14.14 5.06 51.10
C THR A 566 -15.08 5.73 50.09
N ILE A 567 -14.58 5.94 48.85
CA ILE A 567 -15.37 6.58 47.77
C ILE A 567 -16.64 5.80 47.45
N PHE A 568 -16.55 4.48 47.31
CA PHE A 568 -17.72 3.64 47.02
C PHE A 568 -18.67 3.58 48.24
N GLY A 569 -18.14 3.60 49.46
CA GLY A 569 -18.97 3.68 50.67
C GLY A 569 -19.73 5.00 50.77
N ILE A 570 -19.09 6.13 50.52
CA ILE A 570 -19.72 7.46 50.45
C ILE A 570 -20.81 7.49 49.38
N ALA A 571 -20.54 6.97 48.16
CA ALA A 571 -21.53 6.88 47.09
C ALA A 571 -22.69 5.99 47.49
N GLN A 572 -22.45 4.78 48.02
CA GLN A 572 -23.47 3.84 48.48
C GLN A 572 -24.34 4.43 49.58
N ALA A 573 -23.75 5.12 50.57
CA ALA A 573 -24.52 5.77 51.64
C ALA A 573 -25.50 6.83 51.09
N LYS A 574 -25.06 7.66 50.14
CA LYS A 574 -25.90 8.65 49.44
C LYS A 574 -27.02 8.01 48.64
N LEU A 575 -26.72 6.95 47.85
CA LEU A 575 -27.71 6.21 47.10
C LEU A 575 -28.77 5.58 48.02
N ASN A 576 -28.33 5.03 49.16
CA ASN A 576 -29.25 4.45 50.15
C ASN A 576 -30.15 5.51 50.84
N ALA A 577 -29.63 6.72 51.06
CA ALA A 577 -30.43 7.83 51.60
C ALA A 577 -31.52 8.30 50.61
N LEU A 578 -31.31 8.17 49.30
CA LEU A 578 -32.29 8.51 48.27
C LEU A 578 -33.35 7.41 48.04
N ARG A 579 -33.11 6.20 48.54
CA ARG A 579 -34.08 5.09 48.51
C ARG A 579 -35.18 5.19 49.61
N LYS A 580 -34.94 6.02 50.61
CA LYS A 580 -35.89 6.30 51.70
C LYS A 580 -36.85 7.43 51.30
#